data_7abe7a272a3620f79dddab2204dbbab3
#
_entry.id   7abe7a272a3620f79dddab2204dbbab3
#
_cell.length_a   1.000
_cell.length_b   1.000
_cell.length_c   1.000
_cell.angle_alpha   90.00
_cell.angle_beta   90.00
_cell.angle_gamma   90.00
#
_symmetry.space_group_name_H-M   'P 1'
#
loop_
_entity.id
_entity.type
_entity.pdbx_description
1 polymer ?
#
loop_
_entity_poly.entity_id
_entity_poly.type
_entity_poly.pdbx_seq_one_letter_code
_entity_poly.pdbx_strand_id
1 'polypeptide(L)'
;MAKLDFPAFEKHLSAFDFVRLFIDVLGWNRANSEAAWSQDAAGETVFSRRTVAELGGVVAIQVVTDAGWPDEAQRMRVWKHIAHSHAENLLIFTDKQAGASQSQWYWVKRDKHPETGKPRLTSRRHEYFKGQPVDLFASKLQAMVVELSELDASGRLPVLEAARRIAAALDVEKTTKKFFAAYQQQHLELIKHIQGIDNERDKRWYASVLLNRLMFVWFLQKKGFLHDQNGSQRLDYLREQLLKSEQRGVNRFYGEFLAALFFEAFAKPEADRSKEAIALTGRIPYLNGGLFLPHKLELDADHALRLGKTLHVADEAFKGVFDLFASFTWHLDDTPGGDADEINPDVLGYIFEKYINQKAFGAYYTRPEITSYLADRSIHKLILERVYEPAIPELHIKEVKFDTVPDLLAGMDARTALKLVNEVLPSITILDPAVGSGAFLVAALKSLINVYYAVVGRAELGASSELEKWLKAIRKDHPSVGYYIKRRIVTDNLHGVDIMEEACEIAKLRLFLAMVASVRKVEDLEPLPNIDFNILPGNSLVGLMRVDEHEFNTKQN
;
A
#
# COMPACT_ATOMS: atom_id res chain seq x y z
N MET A 1 14.26 20.11 4.61
CA MET A 1 12.81 19.92 4.67
C MET A 1 12.36 19.96 6.10
N ALA A 2 11.28 20.68 6.36
CA ALA A 2 10.61 20.69 7.66
C ALA A 2 10.30 19.26 8.11
N LYS A 3 10.64 18.93 9.35
CA LYS A 3 10.33 17.60 9.88
C LYS A 3 8.97 17.65 10.54
N LEU A 4 8.04 16.79 10.09
CA LEU A 4 6.71 16.67 10.67
C LEU A 4 6.82 16.28 12.17
N ASP A 5 6.13 17.00 13.04
CA ASP A 5 5.94 16.57 14.44
C ASP A 5 4.93 15.40 14.47
N PHE A 6 5.46 14.18 14.41
CA PHE A 6 4.65 12.97 14.30
C PHE A 6 3.68 12.76 15.48
N PRO A 7 4.08 12.94 16.76
CA PRO A 7 3.15 12.83 17.88
C PRO A 7 2.00 13.84 17.83
N ALA A 8 2.27 15.10 17.48
CA ALA A 8 1.23 16.11 17.31
C ALA A 8 0.33 15.80 16.12
N PHE A 9 0.91 15.34 15.01
CA PHE A 9 0.19 14.89 13.83
C PHE A 9 -0.78 13.76 14.15
N GLU A 10 -0.29 12.68 14.77
CA GLU A 10 -1.11 11.53 15.19
C GLU A 10 -2.28 11.96 16.08
N LYS A 11 -2.02 12.80 17.07
CA LYS A 11 -3.03 13.33 18.00
C LYS A 11 -4.14 14.05 17.26
N HIS A 12 -3.80 14.99 16.38
CA HIS A 12 -4.81 15.83 15.72
C HIS A 12 -5.53 15.12 14.58
N LEU A 13 -4.84 14.29 13.79
CA LEU A 13 -5.49 13.51 12.73
C LEU A 13 -6.46 12.49 13.32
N SER A 14 -6.06 11.72 14.34
CA SER A 14 -6.92 10.72 14.99
C SER A 14 -8.14 11.33 15.70
N ALA A 15 -8.03 12.58 16.13
CA ALA A 15 -9.14 13.34 16.68
C ALA A 15 -10.02 14.03 15.63
N PHE A 16 -9.66 13.99 14.35
CA PHE A 16 -10.28 14.77 13.26
C PHE A 16 -10.27 16.28 13.53
N ASP A 17 -9.28 16.76 14.29
CA ASP A 17 -9.07 18.18 14.56
C ASP A 17 -8.21 18.79 13.44
N PHE A 18 -8.86 18.98 12.29
CA PHE A 18 -8.17 19.47 11.11
C PHE A 18 -7.66 20.91 11.26
N VAL A 19 -8.34 21.73 12.05
CA VAL A 19 -7.89 23.12 12.28
C VAL A 19 -6.52 23.13 12.93
N ARG A 20 -6.32 22.39 14.02
CA ARG A 20 -5.01 22.29 14.67
C ARG A 20 -4.01 21.50 13.83
N LEU A 21 -4.46 20.48 13.13
CA LEU A 21 -3.60 19.72 12.20
C LEU A 21 -2.96 20.65 11.16
N PHE A 22 -3.75 21.50 10.51
CA PHE A 22 -3.23 22.38 9.47
C PHE A 22 -2.43 23.56 10.03
N ILE A 23 -2.88 24.18 11.13
CA ILE A 23 -2.24 25.38 11.68
C ILE A 23 -1.01 25.00 12.50
N ASP A 24 -1.18 24.09 13.50
CA ASP A 24 -0.14 23.85 14.51
C ASP A 24 0.91 22.83 14.01
N VAL A 25 0.55 21.93 13.07
CA VAL A 25 1.43 20.86 12.61
C VAL A 25 1.94 21.08 11.19
N LEU A 26 1.05 21.47 10.25
CA LEU A 26 1.43 21.72 8.86
C LEU A 26 1.92 23.16 8.59
N GLY A 27 1.76 24.07 9.53
CA GLY A 27 2.24 25.47 9.42
C GLY A 27 1.42 26.34 8.45
N TRP A 28 0.16 25.99 8.18
CA TRP A 28 -0.75 26.78 7.36
C TRP A 28 -1.31 27.98 8.15
N ASN A 29 -1.74 29.00 7.45
CA ASN A 29 -2.32 30.19 8.05
C ASN A 29 -3.77 29.94 8.51
N ARG A 30 -4.19 30.65 9.57
CA ARG A 30 -5.61 30.72 9.92
C ARG A 30 -6.38 31.41 8.79
N ALA A 31 -7.55 30.86 8.45
CA ALA A 31 -8.40 31.50 7.47
C ALA A 31 -8.93 32.84 8.01
N ASN A 32 -9.09 33.82 7.11
CA ASN A 32 -9.62 35.13 7.45
C ASN A 32 -11.10 35.09 7.87
N SER A 33 -11.86 34.04 7.55
CA SER A 33 -13.22 33.78 8.02
C SER A 33 -13.17 32.91 9.27
N GLU A 34 -14.04 33.18 10.24
CA GLU A 34 -14.20 32.31 11.41
C GLU A 34 -14.45 30.87 10.98
N ALA A 35 -13.83 29.93 11.69
CA ALA A 35 -13.98 28.47 11.44
C ALA A 35 -15.38 27.95 11.87
N ALA A 36 -16.41 28.77 11.68
CA ALA A 36 -17.80 28.44 11.96
C ALA A 36 -18.38 27.58 10.80
N TRP A 37 -19.26 26.66 11.16
CA TRP A 37 -20.02 25.90 10.18
C TRP A 37 -21.05 26.78 9.49
N SER A 38 -21.13 26.73 8.18
CA SER A 38 -22.16 27.38 7.35
C SER A 38 -22.81 26.35 6.44
N GLN A 39 -24.12 26.46 6.26
CA GLN A 39 -24.85 25.62 5.30
C GLN A 39 -24.78 26.22 3.91
N ASP A 40 -24.67 25.37 2.88
CA ASP A 40 -24.58 25.75 1.48
C ASP A 40 -25.23 24.68 0.60
N ALA A 41 -25.45 24.94 -0.69
CA ALA A 41 -26.07 24.01 -1.61
C ALA A 41 -25.42 24.05 -2.99
N ALA A 42 -25.15 22.88 -3.57
CA ALA A 42 -24.65 22.71 -4.92
C ALA A 42 -25.66 21.89 -5.76
N GLY A 43 -26.62 22.58 -6.35
CA GLY A 43 -27.79 21.94 -6.96
C GLY A 43 -28.62 21.25 -5.88
N GLU A 44 -28.89 19.96 -6.06
CA GLU A 44 -29.65 19.13 -5.10
C GLU A 44 -28.82 18.68 -3.88
N THR A 45 -27.50 18.95 -3.86
CA THR A 45 -26.61 18.52 -2.78
C THR A 45 -26.52 19.63 -1.73
N VAL A 46 -27.22 19.45 -0.60
CA VAL A 46 -27.11 20.31 0.58
C VAL A 46 -25.95 19.83 1.45
N PHE A 47 -25.13 20.75 1.92
CA PHE A 47 -23.96 20.42 2.72
C PHE A 47 -23.63 21.56 3.71
N SER A 48 -22.99 21.18 4.81
CA SER A 48 -22.37 22.10 5.75
C SER A 48 -20.87 22.17 5.47
N ARG A 49 -20.29 23.37 5.54
CA ARG A 49 -18.85 23.57 5.37
C ARG A 49 -18.26 24.48 6.41
N ARG A 50 -16.97 24.29 6.70
CA ARG A 50 -16.15 25.25 7.45
C ARG A 50 -14.77 25.36 6.84
N THR A 51 -14.20 26.56 6.85
CA THR A 51 -12.81 26.75 6.43
C THR A 51 -11.88 26.29 7.55
N VAL A 52 -10.94 25.42 7.22
CA VAL A 52 -9.98 24.83 8.15
C VAL A 52 -8.72 25.67 8.24
N ALA A 53 -8.13 26.00 7.09
CA ALA A 53 -6.90 26.76 6.98
C ALA A 53 -6.72 27.34 5.57
N GLU A 54 -5.76 28.24 5.42
CA GLU A 54 -5.41 28.87 4.15
C GLU A 54 -3.89 28.90 3.97
N LEU A 55 -3.42 28.68 2.73
CA LEU A 55 -2.01 28.82 2.38
C LEU A 55 -1.88 29.41 0.98
N GLY A 56 -1.37 30.66 0.90
CA GLY A 56 -1.07 31.29 -0.38
C GLY A 56 -2.26 31.39 -1.34
N GLY A 57 -3.51 31.49 -0.84
CA GLY A 57 -4.72 31.49 -1.65
C GLY A 57 -5.33 30.13 -1.95
N VAL A 58 -4.71 29.04 -1.48
CA VAL A 58 -5.32 27.72 -1.43
C VAL A 58 -6.05 27.56 -0.11
N VAL A 59 -7.30 27.06 -0.13
CA VAL A 59 -8.14 26.93 1.06
C VAL A 59 -8.42 25.45 1.34
N ALA A 60 -8.20 25.03 2.58
CA ALA A 60 -8.64 23.72 3.08
C ALA A 60 -10.02 23.87 3.72
N ILE A 61 -10.99 23.06 3.30
CA ILE A 61 -12.39 23.17 3.70
C ILE A 61 -12.90 21.80 4.16
N GLN A 62 -13.42 21.74 5.38
CA GLN A 62 -14.15 20.56 5.85
C GLN A 62 -15.60 20.64 5.40
N VAL A 63 -16.14 19.51 4.93
CA VAL A 63 -17.48 19.40 4.35
C VAL A 63 -18.21 18.20 4.95
N VAL A 64 -19.50 18.41 5.28
CA VAL A 64 -20.45 17.34 5.67
C VAL A 64 -21.69 17.49 4.81
N THR A 65 -22.11 16.44 4.14
CA THR A 65 -23.34 16.41 3.33
C THR A 65 -24.54 15.96 4.16
N ASP A 66 -25.67 16.62 3.99
CA ASP A 66 -26.89 16.34 4.77
C ASP A 66 -27.52 14.97 4.40
N ALA A 67 -27.29 14.52 3.16
CA ALA A 67 -27.82 13.24 2.64
C ALA A 67 -26.97 12.01 3.00
N GLY A 68 -26.03 12.11 3.96
CA GLY A 68 -25.10 11.04 4.31
C GLY A 68 -23.76 11.14 3.55
N TRP A 69 -23.07 10.02 3.34
CA TRP A 69 -21.75 10.01 2.70
C TRP A 69 -21.87 10.28 1.19
N PRO A 70 -21.21 11.34 0.65
CA PRO A 70 -21.42 11.74 -0.73
C PRO A 70 -20.79 10.77 -1.74
N ASP A 71 -21.49 10.55 -2.85
CA ASP A 71 -20.94 9.88 -4.02
C ASP A 71 -19.98 10.79 -4.83
N GLU A 72 -19.34 10.25 -5.85
CA GLU A 72 -18.38 11.01 -6.67
C GLU A 72 -19.03 12.20 -7.41
N ALA A 73 -20.27 12.03 -7.86
CA ALA A 73 -20.99 13.09 -8.55
C ALA A 73 -21.36 14.23 -7.58
N GLN A 74 -21.75 13.90 -6.36
CA GLN A 74 -22.04 14.87 -5.29
C GLN A 74 -20.76 15.61 -4.88
N ARG A 75 -19.64 14.90 -4.65
CA ARG A 75 -18.35 15.55 -4.34
C ARG A 75 -17.89 16.48 -5.44
N MET A 76 -18.01 16.08 -6.68
CA MET A 76 -17.65 16.92 -7.82
C MET A 76 -18.57 18.15 -7.95
N ARG A 77 -19.87 18.04 -7.63
CA ARG A 77 -20.78 19.19 -7.56
C ARG A 77 -20.38 20.17 -6.48
N VAL A 78 -20.14 19.68 -5.27
CA VAL A 78 -19.65 20.50 -4.14
C VAL A 78 -18.33 21.17 -4.49
N TRP A 79 -17.37 20.43 -5.06
CA TRP A 79 -16.10 20.99 -5.49
C TRP A 79 -16.28 22.10 -6.53
N LYS A 80 -17.09 21.90 -7.57
CA LYS A 80 -17.37 22.91 -8.59
C LYS A 80 -17.99 24.17 -7.97
N HIS A 81 -18.91 24.00 -7.04
CA HIS A 81 -19.55 25.13 -6.34
C HIS A 81 -18.50 25.92 -5.55
N ILE A 82 -17.68 25.27 -4.75
CA ILE A 82 -16.62 25.92 -3.97
C ILE A 82 -15.54 26.54 -4.86
N ALA A 83 -15.19 25.91 -5.99
CA ALA A 83 -14.18 26.39 -6.91
C ALA A 83 -14.54 27.73 -7.59
N HIS A 84 -15.80 28.17 -7.56
CA HIS A 84 -16.19 29.50 -8.04
C HIS A 84 -15.66 30.62 -7.13
N SER A 85 -15.60 30.38 -5.82
CA SER A 85 -15.09 31.35 -4.85
C SER A 85 -13.62 31.10 -4.47
N HIS A 86 -13.20 29.84 -4.48
CA HIS A 86 -11.85 29.39 -4.12
C HIS A 86 -11.32 28.48 -5.21
N ALA A 87 -10.67 29.05 -6.24
CA ALA A 87 -10.22 28.33 -7.40
C ALA A 87 -9.29 27.15 -7.04
N GLU A 88 -8.37 27.34 -6.09
CA GLU A 88 -7.54 26.28 -5.56
C GLU A 88 -8.03 25.90 -4.16
N ASN A 89 -8.45 24.66 -3.97
CA ASN A 89 -9.03 24.20 -2.73
C ASN A 89 -8.73 22.70 -2.49
N LEU A 90 -8.71 22.33 -1.21
CA LEU A 90 -8.65 20.95 -0.74
C LEU A 90 -9.89 20.70 0.13
N LEU A 91 -10.75 19.79 -0.29
CA LEU A 91 -11.95 19.43 0.46
C LEU A 91 -11.68 18.23 1.35
N ILE A 92 -12.19 18.26 2.58
CA ILE A 92 -12.13 17.16 3.55
C ILE A 92 -13.56 16.80 3.91
N PHE A 93 -14.10 15.79 3.25
CA PHE A 93 -15.42 15.27 3.58
C PHE A 93 -15.34 14.46 4.88
N THR A 94 -16.28 14.66 5.79
CA THR A 94 -16.42 13.88 7.03
C THR A 94 -17.86 13.40 7.19
N ASP A 95 -18.05 12.31 7.91
CA ASP A 95 -19.37 11.73 8.19
C ASP A 95 -20.20 12.57 9.16
N LYS A 96 -19.54 13.39 10.00
CA LYS A 96 -20.18 14.28 10.99
C LYS A 96 -19.38 15.56 11.18
N GLN A 97 -20.06 16.60 11.65
CA GLN A 97 -19.40 17.87 12.01
C GLN A 97 -18.53 17.73 13.27
N ALA A 98 -18.97 16.90 14.23
CA ALA A 98 -18.23 16.58 15.45
C ALA A 98 -18.28 15.07 15.72
N GLY A 99 -17.19 14.52 16.25
CA GLY A 99 -17.08 13.09 16.52
C GLY A 99 -17.05 12.23 15.26
N ALA A 100 -16.43 12.73 14.20
CA ALA A 100 -16.28 12.00 12.95
C ALA A 100 -15.51 10.70 13.14
N SER A 101 -15.89 9.66 12.38
CA SER A 101 -15.23 8.37 12.36
C SER A 101 -14.47 8.12 11.06
N GLN A 102 -14.76 8.88 10.02
CA GLN A 102 -14.10 8.79 8.73
C GLN A 102 -13.96 10.16 8.07
N SER A 103 -12.91 10.30 7.26
CA SER A 103 -12.68 11.46 6.41
C SER A 103 -12.20 11.05 5.03
N GLN A 104 -12.52 11.86 4.02
CA GLN A 104 -12.01 11.71 2.67
C GLN A 104 -11.45 13.05 2.19
N TRP A 105 -10.16 13.06 1.92
CA TRP A 105 -9.44 14.20 1.38
C TRP A 105 -9.59 14.18 -0.12
N TYR A 106 -10.14 15.26 -0.67
CA TYR A 106 -10.55 15.35 -2.06
C TYR A 106 -9.93 16.58 -2.72
N TRP A 107 -9.07 16.33 -3.69
CA TRP A 107 -8.42 17.36 -4.49
C TRP A 107 -8.65 17.11 -5.98
N VAL A 108 -8.86 18.17 -6.78
CA VAL A 108 -9.11 18.04 -8.21
C VAL A 108 -7.98 18.70 -9.00
N LYS A 109 -7.24 17.84 -9.67
CA LYS A 109 -6.20 18.24 -10.60
C LYS A 109 -6.81 18.79 -11.89
N ARG A 110 -6.29 19.92 -12.37
CA ARG A 110 -6.64 20.52 -13.64
C ARG A 110 -5.53 20.28 -14.64
N ASP A 111 -5.76 19.40 -15.59
CA ASP A 111 -4.84 19.05 -16.66
C ASP A 111 -5.41 19.38 -18.04
N LYS A 112 -4.58 19.30 -19.07
CA LYS A 112 -5.02 19.29 -20.46
C LYS A 112 -4.99 17.85 -20.98
N HIS A 113 -6.02 17.48 -21.74
CA HIS A 113 -6.04 16.18 -22.40
C HIS A 113 -4.87 16.09 -23.38
N PRO A 114 -4.02 15.04 -23.35
CA PRO A 114 -2.79 14.98 -24.14
C PRO A 114 -3.01 15.13 -25.66
N GLU A 115 -4.11 14.56 -26.17
CA GLU A 115 -4.40 14.54 -27.62
C GLU A 115 -5.29 15.71 -28.08
N THR A 116 -6.23 16.14 -27.25
CA THR A 116 -7.24 17.12 -27.64
C THR A 116 -6.95 18.53 -27.11
N GLY A 117 -6.00 18.69 -26.18
CA GLY A 117 -5.70 19.98 -25.54
C GLY A 117 -6.82 20.53 -24.64
N LYS A 118 -7.99 19.87 -24.57
CA LYS A 118 -9.13 20.33 -23.78
C LYS A 118 -8.85 20.21 -22.27
N PRO A 119 -9.38 21.14 -21.45
CA PRO A 119 -9.28 21.04 -20.00
C PRO A 119 -9.85 19.72 -19.49
N ARG A 120 -9.10 19.02 -18.65
CA ARG A 120 -9.51 17.78 -17.98
C ARG A 120 -9.44 17.98 -16.48
N LEU A 121 -10.52 17.61 -15.78
CA LEU A 121 -10.58 17.56 -14.32
C LEU A 121 -10.40 16.11 -13.87
N THR A 122 -9.47 15.87 -12.97
CA THR A 122 -9.22 14.54 -12.41
C THR A 122 -9.21 14.65 -10.91
N SER A 123 -10.16 13.98 -10.22
CA SER A 123 -10.19 13.95 -8.76
C SER A 123 -9.11 13.01 -8.20
N ARG A 124 -8.55 13.39 -7.07
CA ARG A 124 -7.69 12.56 -6.21
C ARG A 124 -8.36 12.49 -4.86
N ARG A 125 -8.48 11.28 -4.31
CA ARG A 125 -9.17 11.03 -3.05
C ARG A 125 -8.32 10.13 -2.16
N HIS A 126 -8.29 10.44 -0.87
CA HIS A 126 -7.59 9.67 0.15
C HIS A 126 -8.47 9.57 1.39
N GLU A 127 -8.71 8.36 1.84
CA GLU A 127 -9.59 8.08 2.96
C GLU A 127 -8.78 7.84 4.23
N TYR A 128 -9.30 8.30 5.35
CA TYR A 128 -8.77 8.01 6.68
C TYR A 128 -9.91 7.65 7.61
N PHE A 129 -9.78 6.50 8.27
CA PHE A 129 -10.72 6.00 9.26
C PHE A 129 -10.10 6.08 10.65
N LYS A 130 -10.93 6.36 11.66
CA LYS A 130 -10.47 6.39 13.05
C LYS A 130 -9.92 5.03 13.45
N GLY A 131 -8.77 5.01 14.14
CA GLY A 131 -8.04 3.78 14.48
C GLY A 131 -7.11 3.26 13.38
N GLN A 132 -7.15 3.84 12.18
CA GLN A 132 -6.18 3.52 11.14
C GLN A 132 -4.79 4.06 11.53
N PRO A 133 -3.68 3.33 11.23
CA PRO A 133 -2.33 3.87 11.40
C PRO A 133 -2.17 5.20 10.66
N VAL A 134 -1.61 6.20 11.34
CA VAL A 134 -1.47 7.56 10.79
C VAL A 134 -0.23 7.73 9.92
N ASP A 135 0.70 6.77 9.95
CA ASP A 135 1.96 6.82 9.20
C ASP A 135 1.74 7.07 7.71
N LEU A 136 0.69 6.45 7.15
CA LEU A 136 0.26 6.61 5.78
C LEU A 136 -0.12 8.05 5.41
N PHE A 137 -0.79 8.74 6.31
CA PHE A 137 -1.17 10.13 6.11
C PHE A 137 -0.04 11.10 6.46
N ALA A 138 0.80 10.74 7.42
CA ALA A 138 1.94 11.55 7.81
C ALA A 138 2.92 11.73 6.65
N SER A 139 3.28 10.64 5.96
CA SER A 139 4.17 10.70 4.80
C SER A 139 3.60 11.55 3.66
N LYS A 140 2.28 11.44 3.38
CA LYS A 140 1.62 12.29 2.37
C LYS A 140 1.68 13.75 2.73
N LEU A 141 1.23 14.08 3.94
CA LEU A 141 1.05 15.46 4.35
C LEU A 141 2.38 16.15 4.72
N GLN A 142 3.48 15.38 4.83
CA GLN A 142 4.85 15.91 4.99
C GLN A 142 5.19 16.95 3.91
N ALA A 143 4.76 16.74 2.66
CA ALA A 143 4.97 17.68 1.56
C ALA A 143 4.20 18.99 1.72
N MET A 144 3.15 18.99 2.54
CA MET A 144 2.31 20.16 2.81
C MET A 144 2.80 20.97 4.02
N VAL A 145 3.85 20.51 4.72
CA VAL A 145 4.45 21.24 5.85
C VAL A 145 5.16 22.49 5.35
N VAL A 146 4.93 23.61 6.03
CA VAL A 146 5.51 24.92 5.72
C VAL A 146 6.24 25.47 6.93
N GLU A 147 7.50 25.87 6.75
CA GLU A 147 8.27 26.58 7.78
C GLU A 147 8.12 28.09 7.63
N LEU A 148 8.21 28.80 8.74
CA LEU A 148 8.16 30.27 8.74
C LEU A 148 9.23 30.90 7.84
N SER A 149 10.37 30.23 7.68
CA SER A 149 11.46 30.66 6.81
C SER A 149 11.15 30.60 5.31
N GLU A 150 10.11 29.88 4.94
CA GLU A 150 9.67 29.70 3.53
C GLU A 150 8.62 30.74 3.12
N LEU A 151 8.07 31.48 4.08
CA LEU A 151 7.08 32.51 3.84
C LEU A 151 7.76 33.85 3.48
N ASP A 152 7.11 34.63 2.61
CA ASP A 152 7.55 35.98 2.30
C ASP A 152 7.37 36.95 3.49
N ALA A 153 7.80 38.19 3.33
CA ALA A 153 7.70 39.23 4.37
C ALA A 153 6.24 39.54 4.79
N SER A 154 5.25 39.11 4.00
CA SER A 154 3.81 39.22 4.30
C SER A 154 3.24 37.95 4.95
N GLY A 155 4.08 36.95 5.25
CA GLY A 155 3.66 35.65 5.79
C GLY A 155 2.93 34.76 4.78
N ARG A 156 3.19 34.93 3.48
CA ARG A 156 2.51 34.20 2.40
C ARG A 156 3.47 33.33 1.60
N LEU A 157 2.94 32.25 1.07
CA LEU A 157 3.58 31.41 0.07
C LEU A 157 2.94 31.69 -1.31
N PRO A 158 3.68 31.69 -2.43
CA PRO A 158 3.06 31.81 -3.77
C PRO A 158 2.02 30.70 -4.01
N VAL A 159 0.86 31.07 -4.61
CA VAL A 159 -0.25 30.13 -4.89
C VAL A 159 0.22 28.89 -5.64
N LEU A 160 1.08 29.08 -6.64
CA LEU A 160 1.64 27.96 -7.44
C LEU A 160 2.47 27.00 -6.58
N GLU A 161 3.20 27.50 -5.59
CA GLU A 161 3.98 26.67 -4.69
C GLU A 161 3.07 25.90 -3.71
N ALA A 162 2.03 26.56 -3.16
CA ALA A 162 1.04 25.88 -2.33
C ALA A 162 0.29 24.77 -3.10
N ALA A 163 -0.15 25.06 -4.32
CA ALA A 163 -0.79 24.07 -5.19
C ALA A 163 0.17 22.94 -5.60
N ARG A 164 1.45 23.25 -5.82
CA ARG A 164 2.49 22.25 -6.12
C ARG A 164 2.70 21.28 -4.95
N ARG A 165 2.67 21.76 -3.71
CA ARG A 165 2.81 20.93 -2.51
C ARG A 165 1.62 20.01 -2.32
N ILE A 166 0.39 20.49 -2.57
CA ILE A 166 -0.79 19.63 -2.57
C ILE A 166 -0.70 18.57 -3.67
N ALA A 167 -0.29 18.97 -4.87
CA ALA A 167 -0.09 18.04 -5.97
C ALA A 167 1.01 17.00 -5.66
N ALA A 168 2.11 17.42 -5.02
CA ALA A 168 3.17 16.52 -4.57
C ALA A 168 2.64 15.54 -3.52
N ALA A 169 1.83 16.00 -2.58
CA ALA A 169 1.22 15.15 -1.56
C ALA A 169 0.17 14.14 -2.13
N LEU A 170 -0.48 14.47 -3.24
CA LEU A 170 -1.67 13.74 -3.70
C LEU A 170 -1.59 13.19 -5.15
N ASP A 171 -0.51 13.44 -5.94
CA ASP A 171 -0.39 13.00 -7.35
C ASP A 171 1.02 12.45 -7.70
N VAL A 172 1.12 11.17 -8.01
CA VAL A 172 2.38 10.35 -8.08
C VAL A 172 2.91 10.07 -9.49
N GLU A 173 2.23 10.44 -10.55
CA GLU A 173 2.45 9.82 -11.88
C GLU A 173 3.84 10.07 -12.52
N LYS A 174 4.57 11.13 -12.15
CA LYS A 174 5.83 11.50 -12.81
C LYS A 174 7.05 10.66 -12.37
N THR A 175 7.15 10.38 -11.09
CA THR A 175 8.30 9.68 -10.49
C THR A 175 8.39 8.24 -10.94
N THR A 176 7.27 7.55 -11.02
CA THR A 176 7.19 6.16 -11.49
C THR A 176 7.75 5.99 -12.89
N LYS A 177 7.49 6.93 -13.81
CA LYS A 177 8.02 6.89 -15.18
C LYS A 177 9.54 7.10 -15.23
N LYS A 178 10.08 8.01 -14.41
CA LYS A 178 11.51 8.30 -14.33
C LYS A 178 12.27 7.09 -13.76
N PHE A 179 11.76 6.52 -12.67
CA PHE A 179 12.32 5.32 -12.07
C PHE A 179 12.30 4.14 -13.05
N PHE A 180 11.18 3.94 -13.74
CA PHE A 180 11.03 2.87 -14.71
C PHE A 180 12.11 2.90 -15.80
N ALA A 181 12.37 4.07 -16.41
CA ALA A 181 13.39 4.21 -17.44
C ALA A 181 14.80 3.86 -16.92
N ALA A 182 15.13 4.34 -15.71
CA ALA A 182 16.40 4.03 -15.07
C ALA A 182 16.51 2.55 -14.64
N TYR A 183 15.42 1.96 -14.13
CA TYR A 183 15.33 0.53 -13.80
C TYR A 183 15.56 -0.34 -15.03
N GLN A 184 14.93 -0.02 -16.16
CA GLN A 184 15.09 -0.74 -17.41
C GLN A 184 16.57 -0.81 -17.85
N GLN A 185 17.27 0.30 -17.73
CA GLN A 185 18.69 0.37 -18.06
C GLN A 185 19.51 -0.52 -17.13
N GLN A 186 19.27 -0.48 -15.81
CA GLN A 186 19.98 -1.30 -14.83
C GLN A 186 19.64 -2.78 -14.96
N HIS A 187 18.41 -3.15 -15.33
CA HIS A 187 18.03 -4.53 -15.59
C HIS A 187 18.83 -5.10 -16.78
N LEU A 188 18.93 -4.35 -17.90
CA LEU A 188 19.72 -4.76 -19.05
C LEU A 188 21.22 -4.87 -18.72
N GLU A 189 21.73 -4.01 -17.87
CA GLU A 189 23.12 -4.07 -17.41
C GLU A 189 23.36 -5.30 -16.53
N LEU A 190 22.50 -5.56 -15.55
CA LEU A 190 22.58 -6.72 -14.67
C LEU A 190 22.63 -8.04 -15.45
N ILE A 191 21.82 -8.18 -16.52
CA ILE A 191 21.80 -9.38 -17.39
C ILE A 191 23.20 -9.72 -17.93
N LYS A 192 24.01 -8.72 -18.30
CA LYS A 192 25.37 -8.94 -18.84
C LYS A 192 26.31 -9.57 -17.81
N HIS A 193 26.06 -9.35 -16.52
CA HIS A 193 26.87 -9.85 -15.42
C HIS A 193 26.42 -11.20 -14.86
N ILE A 194 25.32 -11.78 -15.36
CA ILE A 194 24.84 -13.11 -14.97
C ILE A 194 25.51 -14.18 -15.81
N GLN A 195 26.16 -15.13 -15.16
CA GLN A 195 26.82 -16.29 -15.78
C GLN A 195 26.25 -17.59 -15.23
N GLY A 196 26.21 -18.65 -16.05
CA GLY A 196 25.68 -19.97 -15.67
C GLY A 196 24.18 -20.16 -15.98
N ILE A 197 23.60 -19.27 -16.79
CA ILE A 197 22.29 -19.43 -17.41
C ILE A 197 22.47 -19.17 -18.90
N ASP A 198 22.26 -20.21 -19.74
CA ASP A 198 22.51 -20.12 -21.19
C ASP A 198 21.31 -19.53 -21.94
N ASN A 199 20.10 -19.78 -21.48
CA ASN A 199 18.89 -19.30 -22.12
C ASN A 199 18.65 -17.80 -21.79
N GLU A 200 18.62 -16.95 -22.81
CA GLU A 200 18.46 -15.51 -22.67
C GLU A 200 17.12 -15.10 -22.03
N ARG A 201 16.05 -15.88 -22.24
CA ARG A 201 14.75 -15.63 -21.58
C ARG A 201 14.85 -15.93 -20.09
N ASP A 202 15.43 -17.05 -19.71
CA ASP A 202 15.61 -17.45 -18.32
C ASP A 202 16.57 -16.48 -17.59
N LYS A 203 17.59 -16.02 -18.31
CA LYS A 203 18.55 -15.02 -17.78
C LYS A 203 17.87 -13.68 -17.48
N ARG A 204 17.00 -13.20 -18.38
CA ARG A 204 16.20 -11.99 -18.16
C ARG A 204 15.23 -12.15 -16.99
N TRP A 205 14.58 -13.30 -16.93
CA TRP A 205 13.68 -13.61 -15.83
C TRP A 205 14.44 -13.65 -14.50
N TYR A 206 15.58 -14.32 -14.45
CA TYR A 206 16.40 -14.38 -13.25
C TYR A 206 16.89 -12.99 -12.77
N ALA A 207 17.26 -12.13 -13.69
CA ALA A 207 17.59 -10.75 -13.38
C ALA A 207 16.41 -10.01 -12.71
N SER A 208 15.19 -10.24 -13.16
CA SER A 208 13.97 -9.69 -12.56
C SER A 208 13.73 -10.25 -11.16
N VAL A 209 13.87 -11.57 -10.94
CA VAL A 209 13.75 -12.20 -9.61
C VAL A 209 14.75 -11.59 -8.63
N LEU A 210 16.00 -11.45 -9.05
CA LEU A 210 17.07 -10.89 -8.21
C LEU A 210 16.80 -9.42 -7.86
N LEU A 211 16.41 -8.60 -8.84
CA LEU A 211 16.07 -7.19 -8.61
C LEU A 211 14.84 -7.03 -7.69
N ASN A 212 13.83 -7.87 -7.83
CA ASN A 212 12.66 -7.85 -6.97
C ASN A 212 13.01 -8.18 -5.52
N ARG A 213 13.84 -9.19 -5.29
CA ARG A 213 14.36 -9.51 -3.94
C ARG A 213 15.19 -8.36 -3.37
N LEU A 214 16.07 -7.77 -4.18
CA LEU A 214 16.88 -6.61 -3.74
C LEU A 214 16.01 -5.38 -3.43
N MET A 215 14.97 -5.09 -4.23
CA MET A 215 14.02 -4.03 -3.93
C MET A 215 13.27 -4.28 -2.62
N PHE A 216 12.85 -5.52 -2.36
CA PHE A 216 12.20 -5.87 -1.10
C PHE A 216 13.14 -5.63 0.09
N VAL A 217 14.39 -6.10 0.00
CA VAL A 217 15.40 -5.87 1.04
C VAL A 217 15.69 -4.37 1.20
N TRP A 218 15.69 -3.62 0.10
CA TRP A 218 15.88 -2.17 0.13
C TRP A 218 14.75 -1.45 0.87
N PHE A 219 13.50 -1.86 0.66
CA PHE A 219 12.38 -1.37 1.44
C PHE A 219 12.54 -1.66 2.95
N LEU A 220 12.95 -2.89 3.31
CA LEU A 220 13.17 -3.26 4.71
C LEU A 220 14.27 -2.42 5.36
N GLN A 221 15.39 -2.20 4.68
CA GLN A 221 16.47 -1.38 5.23
C GLN A 221 16.05 0.08 5.40
N LYS A 222 15.31 0.65 4.46
CA LYS A 222 14.79 2.04 4.57
C LYS A 222 13.76 2.18 5.68
N LYS A 223 13.02 1.12 5.99
CA LYS A 223 12.14 1.06 7.16
C LYS A 223 12.90 0.83 8.48
N GLY A 224 14.19 0.52 8.40
CA GLY A 224 15.04 0.30 9.57
C GLY A 224 14.90 -1.08 10.21
N PHE A 225 14.47 -2.08 9.45
CA PHE A 225 14.25 -3.44 9.94
C PHE A 225 15.49 -4.34 9.86
N LEU A 226 16.60 -3.84 9.30
CA LEU A 226 17.84 -4.57 9.20
C LEU A 226 18.86 -4.03 10.18
N HIS A 227 19.43 -4.93 11.00
CA HIS A 227 20.37 -4.58 12.05
C HIS A 227 21.69 -5.32 11.85
N ASP A 228 22.80 -4.72 12.29
CA ASP A 228 24.08 -5.40 12.34
C ASP A 228 24.16 -6.41 13.50
N GLN A 229 25.31 -7.06 13.65
CA GLN A 229 25.56 -8.03 14.72
C GLN A 229 25.39 -7.45 16.12
N ASN A 230 25.64 -6.14 16.30
CA ASN A 230 25.51 -5.44 17.57
C ASN A 230 24.08 -4.95 17.84
N GLY A 231 23.14 -5.19 16.91
CA GLY A 231 21.77 -4.73 17.00
C GLY A 231 21.58 -3.26 16.60
N SER A 232 22.57 -2.64 15.93
CA SER A 232 22.45 -1.27 15.44
C SER A 232 21.72 -1.28 14.08
N GLN A 233 20.70 -0.43 13.96
CA GLN A 233 19.94 -0.23 12.74
C GLN A 233 20.82 0.25 11.58
N ARG A 234 20.65 -0.32 10.40
CA ARG A 234 21.41 0.00 9.20
C ARG A 234 20.49 0.42 8.04
N LEU A 235 20.52 1.70 7.71
CA LEU A 235 19.72 2.27 6.61
C LEU A 235 20.40 2.17 5.24
N ASP A 236 21.67 1.75 5.20
CA ASP A 236 22.44 1.49 3.97
C ASP A 236 23.07 0.08 3.98
N TYR A 237 22.35 -0.86 4.58
CA TYR A 237 22.77 -2.21 4.87
C TYR A 237 23.35 -2.95 3.66
N LEU A 238 22.66 -2.94 2.51
CA LEU A 238 23.11 -3.67 1.32
C LEU A 238 24.42 -3.14 0.77
N ARG A 239 24.64 -1.82 0.76
CA ARG A 239 25.91 -1.22 0.33
C ARG A 239 27.05 -1.53 1.29
N GLU A 240 26.81 -1.44 2.59
CA GLU A 240 27.80 -1.80 3.61
C GLU A 240 28.22 -3.27 3.47
N GLN A 241 27.28 -4.15 3.20
CA GLN A 241 27.59 -5.59 3.03
C GLN A 241 28.29 -5.89 1.70
N LEU A 242 27.99 -5.14 0.63
CA LEU A 242 28.75 -5.24 -0.63
C LEU A 242 30.23 -4.87 -0.39
N LEU A 243 30.51 -3.74 0.27
CA LEU A 243 31.87 -3.33 0.59
C LEU A 243 32.60 -4.36 1.47
N LYS A 244 31.93 -4.92 2.49
CA LYS A 244 32.51 -5.98 3.32
C LYS A 244 32.80 -7.25 2.51
N SER A 245 31.95 -7.57 1.53
CA SER A 245 32.16 -8.74 0.66
C SER A 245 33.34 -8.56 -0.27
N GLU A 246 33.52 -7.37 -0.85
CA GLU A 246 34.70 -7.02 -1.66
C GLU A 246 36.01 -7.12 -0.86
N GLN A 247 36.00 -6.76 0.43
CA GLN A 247 37.18 -6.94 1.32
C GLN A 247 37.54 -8.42 1.55
N ARG A 248 36.55 -9.34 1.49
CA ARG A 248 36.80 -10.78 1.60
C ARG A 248 37.27 -11.44 0.30
N GLY A 249 37.05 -10.79 -0.83
CA GLY A 249 37.48 -11.25 -2.14
C GLY A 249 36.55 -10.83 -3.28
N VAL A 250 36.93 -11.12 -4.51
CA VAL A 250 36.19 -10.74 -5.71
C VAL A 250 34.93 -11.59 -5.87
N ASN A 251 33.81 -10.97 -6.21
CA ASN A 251 32.52 -11.61 -6.49
C ASN A 251 31.98 -12.48 -5.34
N ARG A 252 32.19 -12.02 -4.09
CA ARG A 252 31.70 -12.71 -2.89
C ARG A 252 30.31 -12.29 -2.46
N PHE A 253 29.84 -11.14 -2.91
CA PHE A 253 28.54 -10.61 -2.46
C PHE A 253 27.38 -11.51 -2.86
N TYR A 254 27.32 -11.94 -4.11
CA TYR A 254 26.22 -12.79 -4.60
C TYR A 254 26.23 -14.20 -3.98
N GLY A 255 27.36 -14.90 -4.09
CA GLY A 255 27.46 -16.32 -3.71
C GLY A 255 27.54 -16.59 -2.22
N GLU A 256 28.06 -15.65 -1.43
CA GLU A 256 28.20 -15.80 0.02
C GLU A 256 27.13 -15.00 0.77
N PHE A 257 27.12 -13.67 0.58
CA PHE A 257 26.27 -12.82 1.40
C PHE A 257 24.79 -12.92 1.00
N LEU A 258 24.44 -12.76 -0.30
CA LEU A 258 23.03 -12.81 -0.71
C LEU A 258 22.45 -14.23 -0.54
N ALA A 259 23.22 -15.27 -0.76
CA ALA A 259 22.79 -16.64 -0.50
C ALA A 259 22.45 -16.86 0.99
N ALA A 260 23.32 -16.38 1.90
CA ALA A 260 23.05 -16.43 3.34
C ALA A 260 21.85 -15.56 3.74
N LEU A 261 21.73 -14.35 3.16
CA LEU A 261 20.63 -13.44 3.47
C LEU A 261 19.27 -14.04 3.02
N PHE A 262 19.17 -14.53 1.79
CA PHE A 262 17.90 -15.00 1.24
C PHE A 262 17.49 -16.37 1.81
N PHE A 263 18.39 -17.35 1.79
CA PHE A 263 18.04 -18.75 2.04
C PHE A 263 18.31 -19.21 3.48
N GLU A 264 18.92 -18.36 4.30
CA GLU A 264 19.07 -18.61 5.73
C GLU A 264 18.44 -17.51 6.58
N ALA A 265 18.87 -16.25 6.42
CA ALA A 265 18.44 -15.20 7.33
C ALA A 265 16.94 -14.86 7.23
N PHE A 266 16.41 -14.72 6.00
CA PHE A 266 14.98 -14.49 5.79
C PHE A 266 14.13 -15.76 5.82
N ALA A 267 14.70 -16.89 5.34
CA ALA A 267 13.95 -18.12 5.15
C ALA A 267 13.82 -19.00 6.41
N LYS A 268 14.71 -18.82 7.40
CA LYS A 268 14.75 -19.67 8.60
C LYS A 268 14.61 -18.86 9.89
N PRO A 269 13.93 -19.39 10.93
CA PRO A 269 14.02 -18.85 12.27
C PRO A 269 15.47 -18.75 12.74
N GLU A 270 15.78 -17.79 13.62
CA GLU A 270 17.15 -17.53 14.06
C GLU A 270 17.85 -18.77 14.66
N ALA A 271 17.09 -19.61 15.37
CA ALA A 271 17.60 -20.84 15.98
C ALA A 271 18.07 -21.90 14.95
N ASP A 272 17.53 -21.85 13.73
CA ASP A 272 17.80 -22.81 12.65
C ASP A 272 18.85 -22.32 11.64
N ARG A 273 19.39 -21.09 11.85
CA ARG A 273 20.41 -20.50 10.99
C ARG A 273 21.81 -20.99 11.34
N SER A 274 22.64 -21.15 10.31
CA SER A 274 24.07 -21.42 10.53
C SER A 274 24.76 -20.25 11.26
N LYS A 275 25.80 -20.56 12.03
CA LYS A 275 26.61 -19.52 12.69
C LYS A 275 27.27 -18.59 11.69
N GLU A 276 27.66 -19.14 10.55
CA GLU A 276 28.25 -18.41 9.42
C GLU A 276 27.26 -17.43 8.82
N ALA A 277 26.01 -17.82 8.62
CA ALA A 277 24.96 -16.94 8.12
C ALA A 277 24.69 -15.77 9.10
N ILE A 278 24.55 -16.07 10.41
CA ILE A 278 24.36 -15.05 11.43
C ILE A 278 25.55 -14.08 11.47
N ALA A 279 26.78 -14.58 11.37
CA ALA A 279 27.99 -13.75 11.32
C ALA A 279 28.05 -12.86 10.08
N LEU A 280 27.54 -13.30 8.94
CA LEU A 280 27.52 -12.53 7.70
C LEU A 280 26.39 -11.48 7.68
N THR A 281 25.19 -11.86 8.11
CA THR A 281 23.98 -11.06 7.91
C THR A 281 23.60 -10.19 9.11
N GLY A 282 24.04 -10.52 10.32
CA GLY A 282 23.61 -9.83 11.55
C GLY A 282 22.21 -10.23 11.98
N ARG A 283 21.51 -9.31 12.66
CA ARG A 283 20.15 -9.55 13.17
C ARG A 283 19.11 -9.19 12.10
N ILE A 284 18.63 -10.21 11.43
CA ILE A 284 17.66 -10.11 10.32
C ILE A 284 16.34 -10.74 10.76
N PRO A 285 15.18 -10.10 10.51
CA PRO A 285 13.89 -10.69 10.85
C PRO A 285 13.63 -11.97 10.05
N TYR A 286 13.00 -12.96 10.69
CA TYR A 286 12.47 -14.13 10.00
C TYR A 286 11.20 -13.74 9.27
N LEU A 287 11.17 -13.91 7.97
CA LEU A 287 10.02 -13.52 7.17
C LEU A 287 9.13 -14.70 6.78
N ASN A 288 9.69 -15.91 6.63
CA ASN A 288 9.01 -17.08 6.08
C ASN A 288 8.23 -16.71 4.79
N GLY A 289 8.20 -17.47 3.81
CA GLY A 289 7.39 -17.15 2.65
C GLY A 289 8.13 -17.46 1.34
N GLY A 290 7.34 -17.74 0.30
CA GLY A 290 7.80 -18.18 -1.01
C GLY A 290 8.83 -17.27 -1.68
N LEU A 291 8.87 -15.99 -1.32
CA LEU A 291 9.79 -15.00 -1.90
C LEU A 291 11.27 -15.37 -1.75
N PHE A 292 11.64 -16.00 -0.61
CA PHE A 292 13.01 -16.39 -0.31
C PHE A 292 13.23 -17.91 -0.39
N LEU A 293 12.36 -18.63 -1.07
CA LEU A 293 12.67 -19.99 -1.48
C LEU A 293 13.60 -20.00 -2.70
N PRO A 294 14.51 -20.98 -2.83
CA PRO A 294 15.35 -21.07 -4.01
C PRO A 294 14.51 -21.23 -5.28
N HIS A 295 14.78 -20.38 -6.26
CA HIS A 295 14.17 -20.48 -7.57
C HIS A 295 14.75 -21.66 -8.35
N LYS A 296 13.98 -22.26 -9.27
CA LYS A 296 14.45 -23.43 -10.08
C LYS A 296 15.79 -23.19 -10.81
N LEU A 297 16.08 -21.95 -11.21
CA LEU A 297 17.35 -21.57 -11.83
C LEU A 297 18.51 -21.46 -10.82
N GLU A 298 18.23 -21.42 -9.54
CA GLU A 298 19.22 -21.36 -8.45
C GLU A 298 19.60 -22.73 -7.92
N LEU A 299 18.93 -23.78 -8.41
CA LEU A 299 19.15 -25.17 -8.03
C LEU A 299 19.80 -25.95 -9.19
N ASP A 300 20.68 -26.90 -8.86
CA ASP A 300 21.19 -27.88 -9.79
C ASP A 300 20.28 -29.13 -9.89
N ALA A 301 20.71 -30.12 -10.63
CA ALA A 301 19.95 -31.37 -10.80
C ALA A 301 19.73 -32.15 -9.49
N ASP A 302 20.58 -31.95 -8.50
CA ASP A 302 20.50 -32.58 -7.18
C ASP A 302 19.76 -31.67 -6.16
N HIS A 303 19.09 -30.65 -6.63
CA HIS A 303 18.42 -29.61 -5.79
C HIS A 303 19.34 -28.85 -4.82
N ALA A 304 20.65 -28.79 -5.11
CA ALA A 304 21.60 -28.01 -4.34
C ALA A 304 21.75 -26.58 -4.91
N LEU A 305 22.05 -25.63 -4.03
CA LEU A 305 22.23 -24.22 -4.44
C LEU A 305 23.46 -24.05 -5.34
N ARG A 306 23.27 -23.37 -6.47
CA ARG A 306 24.26 -23.04 -7.49
C ARG A 306 24.99 -21.72 -7.27
N LEU A 307 24.46 -20.83 -6.36
CA LEU A 307 24.99 -19.49 -6.17
C LEU A 307 26.46 -19.50 -5.75
N GLY A 308 27.28 -18.74 -6.46
CA GLY A 308 28.72 -18.73 -6.25
C GLY A 308 29.50 -19.97 -6.71
N LYS A 309 28.81 -21.00 -7.24
CA LYS A 309 29.41 -22.25 -7.76
C LYS A 309 29.35 -22.31 -9.29
N THR A 310 28.15 -22.52 -9.84
CA THR A 310 27.89 -22.57 -11.29
C THR A 310 27.01 -21.43 -11.77
N LEU A 311 26.39 -20.67 -10.85
CA LEU A 311 25.64 -19.48 -11.12
C LEU A 311 26.33 -18.29 -10.43
N HIS A 312 26.78 -17.32 -11.23
CA HIS A 312 27.55 -16.18 -10.75
C HIS A 312 26.94 -14.86 -11.19
N VAL A 313 27.06 -13.84 -10.33
CA VAL A 313 26.78 -12.44 -10.66
C VAL A 313 27.92 -11.59 -10.11
N ALA A 314 28.52 -10.75 -10.95
CA ALA A 314 29.65 -9.92 -10.56
C ALA A 314 29.25 -8.84 -9.56
N ASP A 315 30.11 -8.55 -8.57
CA ASP A 315 29.88 -7.53 -7.53
C ASP A 315 29.63 -6.13 -8.13
N GLU A 316 30.27 -5.83 -9.27
CA GLU A 316 30.12 -4.56 -10.00
C GLU A 316 28.66 -4.28 -10.42
N ALA A 317 27.90 -5.32 -10.77
CA ALA A 317 26.50 -5.18 -11.17
C ALA A 317 25.63 -4.60 -10.04
N PHE A 318 25.93 -4.94 -8.79
CA PHE A 318 25.15 -4.47 -7.63
C PHE A 318 25.40 -3.00 -7.31
N LYS A 319 26.57 -2.44 -7.64
CA LYS A 319 26.87 -1.01 -7.45
C LYS A 319 25.86 -0.17 -8.23
N GLY A 320 25.71 -0.43 -9.53
CA GLY A 320 24.76 0.29 -10.37
C GLY A 320 23.30 0.16 -9.89
N VAL A 321 22.90 -1.02 -9.42
CA VAL A 321 21.57 -1.26 -8.86
C VAL A 321 21.37 -0.43 -7.58
N PHE A 322 22.32 -0.43 -6.66
CA PHE A 322 22.22 0.33 -5.42
C PHE A 322 22.34 1.85 -5.63
N ASP A 323 23.06 2.30 -6.64
CA ASP A 323 23.10 3.71 -7.04
C ASP A 323 21.74 4.16 -7.60
N LEU A 324 21.11 3.32 -8.42
CA LEU A 324 19.74 3.55 -8.87
C LEU A 324 18.80 3.67 -7.67
N PHE A 325 18.81 2.69 -6.75
CA PHE A 325 17.91 2.69 -5.61
C PHE A 325 18.13 3.89 -4.70
N ALA A 326 19.37 4.30 -4.47
CA ALA A 326 19.71 5.45 -3.65
C ALA A 326 19.37 6.80 -4.28
N SER A 327 19.18 6.85 -5.60
CA SER A 327 18.78 8.09 -6.30
C SER A 327 17.29 8.44 -6.13
N PHE A 328 16.53 7.59 -5.44
CA PHE A 328 15.11 7.79 -5.15
C PHE A 328 14.84 7.64 -3.65
N THR A 329 13.79 8.30 -3.18
CA THR A 329 13.26 8.13 -1.83
C THR A 329 12.29 6.96 -1.82
N TRP A 330 12.36 6.10 -0.77
CA TRP A 330 11.58 4.86 -0.71
C TRP A 330 10.65 4.86 0.49
N HIS A 331 9.37 4.58 0.24
CA HIS A 331 8.34 4.40 1.26
C HIS A 331 7.62 3.06 1.07
N LEU A 332 7.33 2.40 2.18
CA LEU A 332 6.60 1.12 2.16
C LEU A 332 5.09 1.28 2.04
N ASP A 333 4.59 2.47 2.31
CA ASP A 333 3.18 2.72 2.18
C ASP A 333 2.78 2.99 0.71
N ASP A 334 1.55 2.64 0.36
CA ASP A 334 0.98 2.84 -0.99
C ASP A 334 0.64 4.32 -1.26
N THR A 335 1.21 5.23 -0.49
CA THR A 335 0.86 6.62 -0.59
C THR A 335 1.83 7.35 -1.48
N PRO A 336 1.33 8.22 -2.35
CA PRO A 336 2.18 9.14 -3.08
C PRO A 336 2.93 10.03 -2.10
N GLY A 337 4.25 9.95 -2.14
CA GLY A 337 5.08 10.81 -1.33
C GLY A 337 5.13 12.25 -1.80
N GLY A 338 5.59 13.10 -0.88
CA GLY A 338 5.73 14.53 -1.14
C GLY A 338 6.91 14.92 -2.01
N ASP A 339 7.85 14.02 -2.25
CA ASP A 339 9.04 14.29 -3.04
C ASP A 339 8.91 13.82 -4.49
N ALA A 340 9.50 14.59 -5.42
CA ALA A 340 9.44 14.29 -6.84
C ALA A 340 10.13 12.96 -7.24
N ASP A 341 10.88 12.33 -6.35
CA ASP A 341 11.68 11.12 -6.58
C ASP A 341 11.32 9.97 -5.61
N GLU A 342 10.06 9.89 -5.15
CA GLU A 342 9.59 8.91 -4.18
C GLU A 342 9.00 7.65 -4.81
N ILE A 343 9.38 6.48 -4.30
CA ILE A 343 9.01 5.15 -4.80
C ILE A 343 8.23 4.40 -3.73
N ASN A 344 7.10 3.84 -4.12
CA ASN A 344 6.26 2.96 -3.31
C ASN A 344 6.08 1.56 -3.95
N PRO A 345 5.47 0.58 -3.27
CA PRO A 345 5.27 -0.76 -3.82
C PRO A 345 4.45 -0.85 -5.12
N ASP A 346 3.59 0.13 -5.44
CA ASP A 346 2.82 0.14 -6.68
C ASP A 346 3.71 0.29 -7.93
N VAL A 347 4.92 0.84 -7.75
CA VAL A 347 5.92 0.95 -8.82
C VAL A 347 6.33 -0.41 -9.37
N LEU A 348 6.34 -1.45 -8.52
CA LEU A 348 6.67 -2.83 -8.94
C LEU A 348 5.68 -3.34 -9.99
N GLY A 349 4.37 -3.10 -9.76
CA GLY A 349 3.34 -3.44 -10.73
C GLY A 349 3.50 -2.69 -12.05
N TYR A 350 3.80 -1.40 -11.97
CA TYR A 350 4.03 -0.59 -13.16
C TYR A 350 5.23 -1.07 -13.99
N ILE A 351 6.35 -1.40 -13.32
CA ILE A 351 7.56 -1.94 -13.97
C ILE A 351 7.24 -3.23 -14.71
N PHE A 352 6.58 -4.16 -14.01
CA PHE A 352 6.26 -5.46 -14.57
C PHE A 352 5.37 -5.35 -15.81
N GLU A 353 4.26 -4.63 -15.70
CA GLU A 353 3.28 -4.54 -16.78
C GLU A 353 3.78 -3.72 -17.99
N LYS A 354 4.63 -2.72 -17.75
CA LYS A 354 5.20 -1.90 -18.84
C LYS A 354 6.44 -2.48 -19.49
N TYR A 355 7.29 -3.18 -18.73
CA TYR A 355 8.58 -3.63 -19.23
C TYR A 355 8.59 -5.08 -19.68
N ILE A 356 8.05 -5.97 -18.85
CA ILE A 356 8.20 -7.41 -19.08
C ILE A 356 7.20 -7.90 -20.13
N ASN A 357 6.01 -7.27 -20.26
CA ASN A 357 4.89 -7.92 -20.92
C ASN A 357 4.14 -7.21 -22.02
N GLN A 358 4.41 -5.94 -22.31
CA GLN A 358 3.53 -5.17 -23.20
C GLN A 358 3.40 -5.73 -24.64
N LYS A 359 4.45 -6.34 -25.18
CA LYS A 359 4.46 -6.81 -26.59
C LYS A 359 4.26 -8.31 -26.75
N ALA A 360 4.67 -9.11 -25.78
CA ALA A 360 4.70 -10.56 -25.93
C ALA A 360 3.43 -11.27 -25.42
N PHE A 361 2.76 -10.71 -24.41
CA PHE A 361 1.65 -11.37 -23.70
C PHE A 361 0.39 -10.53 -23.55
N GLY A 362 0.35 -9.31 -24.10
CA GLY A 362 -0.85 -8.46 -24.07
C GLY A 362 -1.19 -7.90 -22.68
N ALA A 363 -0.24 -7.85 -21.76
CA ALA A 363 -0.45 -7.28 -20.44
C ALA A 363 -0.46 -5.74 -20.52
N TYR A 364 -1.50 -5.14 -19.97
CA TYR A 364 -1.69 -3.69 -19.93
C TYR A 364 -1.75 -3.21 -18.48
N TYR A 365 -1.04 -2.13 -18.18
CA TYR A 365 -1.14 -1.47 -16.88
C TYR A 365 -2.55 -0.91 -16.65
N THR A 366 -3.24 -1.47 -15.67
CA THR A 366 -4.55 -0.97 -15.24
C THR A 366 -4.34 0.08 -14.15
N ARG A 367 -4.83 1.30 -14.40
CA ARG A 367 -4.64 2.42 -13.47
C ARG A 367 -5.35 2.15 -12.14
N PRO A 368 -4.77 2.62 -11.00
CA PRO A 368 -5.37 2.44 -9.67
C PRO A 368 -6.81 2.94 -9.55
N GLU A 369 -7.18 4.00 -10.27
CA GLU A 369 -8.55 4.51 -10.26
C GLU A 369 -9.56 3.52 -10.83
N ILE A 370 -9.16 2.71 -11.82
CA ILE A 370 -10.03 1.69 -12.41
C ILE A 370 -10.11 0.48 -11.49
N THR A 371 -8.98 0.00 -10.98
CA THR A 371 -8.96 -1.18 -10.09
C THR A 371 -9.71 -0.91 -8.79
N SER A 372 -9.54 0.27 -8.18
CA SER A 372 -10.26 0.68 -6.98
C SER A 372 -11.78 0.80 -7.26
N TYR A 373 -12.17 1.42 -8.37
CA TYR A 373 -13.59 1.53 -8.73
C TYR A 373 -14.26 0.16 -8.87
N LEU A 374 -13.61 -0.78 -9.57
CA LEU A 374 -14.17 -2.12 -9.77
C LEU A 374 -14.17 -2.93 -8.47
N ALA A 375 -13.10 -2.86 -7.67
CA ALA A 375 -13.03 -3.52 -6.37
C ALA A 375 -14.14 -3.02 -5.44
N ASP A 376 -14.29 -1.70 -5.28
CA ASP A 376 -15.33 -1.11 -4.43
C ASP A 376 -16.74 -1.53 -4.90
N ARG A 377 -17.01 -1.44 -6.20
CA ARG A 377 -18.33 -1.82 -6.74
C ARG A 377 -18.69 -3.27 -6.50
N SER A 378 -17.72 -4.17 -6.63
CA SER A 378 -17.94 -5.62 -6.44
C SER A 378 -18.02 -5.98 -4.96
N ILE A 379 -17.04 -5.55 -4.17
CA ILE A 379 -16.89 -5.90 -2.76
C ILE A 379 -17.98 -5.25 -1.92
N HIS A 380 -18.26 -3.96 -2.13
CA HIS A 380 -19.28 -3.24 -1.35
C HIS A 380 -20.67 -3.82 -1.55
N LYS A 381 -21.01 -4.20 -2.80
CA LYS A 381 -22.28 -4.89 -3.08
C LYS A 381 -22.39 -6.20 -2.30
N LEU A 382 -21.35 -7.02 -2.35
CA LEU A 382 -21.32 -8.31 -1.67
C LEU A 382 -21.38 -8.17 -0.14
N ILE A 383 -20.69 -7.17 0.43
CA ILE A 383 -20.76 -6.87 1.86
C ILE A 383 -22.19 -6.53 2.27
N LEU A 384 -22.88 -5.63 1.54
CA LEU A 384 -24.25 -5.24 1.84
C LEU A 384 -25.20 -6.44 1.73
N GLU A 385 -25.09 -7.26 0.70
CA GLU A 385 -25.89 -8.48 0.54
C GLU A 385 -25.71 -9.40 1.75
N ARG A 386 -24.49 -9.73 2.13
CA ARG A 386 -24.20 -10.68 3.22
C ARG A 386 -24.49 -10.14 4.63
N VAL A 387 -24.34 -8.84 4.85
CA VAL A 387 -24.71 -8.24 6.15
C VAL A 387 -26.18 -8.43 6.43
N TYR A 388 -27.04 -8.31 5.40
CA TYR A 388 -28.49 -8.44 5.53
C TYR A 388 -29.02 -9.85 5.26
N GLU A 389 -28.17 -10.80 4.88
CA GLU A 389 -28.56 -12.21 4.87
C GLU A 389 -28.84 -12.68 6.30
N PRO A 390 -30.04 -13.23 6.57
CA PRO A 390 -30.36 -13.73 7.90
C PRO A 390 -29.50 -14.95 8.22
N ALA A 391 -28.65 -14.83 9.21
CA ALA A 391 -27.90 -15.98 9.75
C ALA A 391 -28.85 -17.04 10.36
N ILE A 392 -30.05 -16.62 10.79
CA ILE A 392 -31.13 -17.46 11.29
C ILE A 392 -32.46 -16.82 10.86
N PRO A 393 -33.38 -17.55 10.14
CA PRO A 393 -34.62 -16.99 9.61
C PRO A 393 -35.60 -16.43 10.66
N GLU A 394 -35.42 -16.74 11.94
CA GLU A 394 -36.38 -16.48 13.00
C GLU A 394 -36.15 -15.20 13.80
N LEU A 395 -35.04 -14.50 13.57
CA LEU A 395 -34.76 -13.26 14.29
C LEU A 395 -35.13 -12.05 13.43
N HIS A 396 -36.41 -11.67 13.40
CA HIS A 396 -36.88 -10.40 12.87
C HIS A 396 -36.39 -9.22 13.73
N ILE A 397 -35.18 -8.76 13.49
CA ILE A 397 -34.74 -7.46 13.99
C ILE A 397 -35.13 -6.42 12.93
N LYS A 398 -35.74 -5.33 13.35
CA LYS A 398 -35.90 -4.13 12.53
C LYS A 398 -34.50 -3.56 12.26
N GLU A 399 -33.82 -4.09 11.25
CA GLU A 399 -32.51 -3.60 10.83
C GLU A 399 -32.70 -2.33 10.01
N VAL A 400 -31.99 -1.29 10.38
CA VAL A 400 -31.79 -0.12 9.50
C VAL A 400 -30.97 -0.62 8.31
N LYS A 401 -31.57 -0.66 7.12
CA LYS A 401 -30.86 -1.00 5.89
C LYS A 401 -30.13 0.23 5.38
N PHE A 402 -28.85 0.05 5.08
CA PHE A 402 -28.04 1.05 4.45
C PHE A 402 -27.88 0.73 2.96
N ASP A 403 -27.94 1.74 2.11
CA ASP A 403 -27.81 1.59 0.66
C ASP A 403 -26.35 1.53 0.19
N THR A 404 -25.43 2.05 1.00
CA THR A 404 -24.00 2.04 0.68
C THR A 404 -23.15 1.55 1.85
N VAL A 405 -21.96 0.99 1.57
CA VAL A 405 -21.03 0.58 2.61
C VAL A 405 -20.54 1.77 3.44
N PRO A 406 -20.19 2.94 2.88
CA PRO A 406 -19.88 4.11 3.69
C PRO A 406 -20.99 4.49 4.69
N ASP A 407 -22.26 4.46 4.30
CA ASP A 407 -23.39 4.73 5.21
C ASP A 407 -23.51 3.63 6.29
N LEU A 408 -23.34 2.36 5.88
CA LEU A 408 -23.27 1.23 6.82
C LEU A 408 -22.16 1.45 7.85
N LEU A 409 -20.96 1.79 7.42
CA LEU A 409 -19.81 2.03 8.30
C LEU A 409 -20.02 3.23 9.22
N ALA A 410 -20.69 4.28 8.76
CA ALA A 410 -21.02 5.45 9.56
C ALA A 410 -22.14 5.18 10.58
N GLY A 411 -23.11 4.34 10.23
CA GLY A 411 -24.34 4.10 11.01
C GLY A 411 -24.45 2.77 11.76
N MET A 412 -23.57 1.77 11.46
CA MET A 412 -23.67 0.42 12.03
C MET A 412 -23.58 0.42 13.57
N ASP A 413 -24.34 -0.47 14.18
CA ASP A 413 -24.23 -0.77 15.61
C ASP A 413 -23.11 -1.77 15.90
N ALA A 414 -22.87 -2.04 17.19
CA ALA A 414 -21.81 -2.95 17.62
C ALA A 414 -22.02 -4.39 17.14
N ARG A 415 -23.28 -4.85 17.06
CA ARG A 415 -23.62 -6.20 16.61
C ARG A 415 -23.31 -6.37 15.13
N THR A 416 -23.70 -5.41 14.31
CA THR A 416 -23.41 -5.37 12.87
C THR A 416 -21.90 -5.30 12.63
N ALA A 417 -21.17 -4.49 13.43
CA ALA A 417 -19.73 -4.41 13.36
C ALA A 417 -19.03 -5.74 13.67
N LEU A 418 -19.48 -6.47 14.70
CA LEU A 418 -18.97 -7.82 15.02
C LEU A 418 -19.30 -8.84 13.94
N LYS A 419 -20.54 -8.81 13.40
CA LYS A 419 -20.93 -9.67 12.28
C LYS A 419 -20.02 -9.44 11.06
N LEU A 420 -19.71 -8.17 10.74
CA LEU A 420 -18.79 -7.83 9.65
C LEU A 420 -17.44 -8.54 9.82
N VAL A 421 -16.76 -8.38 10.94
CA VAL A 421 -15.38 -8.85 11.10
C VAL A 421 -15.26 -10.34 11.43
N ASN A 422 -16.29 -10.96 11.99
CA ASN A 422 -16.26 -12.38 12.37
C ASN A 422 -16.88 -13.31 11.34
N GLU A 423 -17.86 -12.84 10.56
CA GLU A 423 -18.64 -13.67 9.64
C GLU A 423 -18.52 -13.19 8.19
N VAL A 424 -18.92 -11.94 7.92
CA VAL A 424 -19.05 -11.43 6.54
C VAL A 424 -17.70 -11.32 5.84
N LEU A 425 -16.75 -10.54 6.41
CA LEU A 425 -15.45 -10.31 5.78
C LEU A 425 -14.65 -11.61 5.60
N PRO A 426 -14.56 -12.51 6.60
CA PRO A 426 -13.83 -13.78 6.42
C PRO A 426 -14.44 -14.71 5.37
N SER A 427 -15.76 -14.59 5.09
CA SER A 427 -16.44 -15.43 4.12
C SER A 427 -16.32 -14.96 2.67
N ILE A 428 -15.79 -13.75 2.44
CA ILE A 428 -15.62 -13.20 1.10
C ILE A 428 -14.41 -13.86 0.44
N THR A 429 -14.59 -14.41 -0.74
CA THR A 429 -13.51 -14.92 -1.59
C THR A 429 -13.45 -14.09 -2.87
N ILE A 430 -12.28 -13.58 -3.19
CA ILE A 430 -12.00 -12.75 -4.37
C ILE A 430 -10.98 -13.49 -5.21
N LEU A 431 -11.34 -13.82 -6.44
CA LEU A 431 -10.46 -14.45 -7.42
C LEU A 431 -10.22 -13.53 -8.61
N ASP A 432 -8.96 -13.26 -8.89
CA ASP A 432 -8.52 -12.64 -10.14
C ASP A 432 -7.93 -13.73 -11.05
N PRO A 433 -8.64 -14.13 -12.13
CA PRO A 433 -8.20 -15.23 -13.00
C PRO A 433 -7.11 -14.81 -14.00
N ALA A 434 -6.69 -13.56 -14.01
CA ALA A 434 -5.61 -13.00 -14.82
C ALA A 434 -4.87 -11.94 -14.00
N VAL A 435 -4.32 -12.39 -12.86
CA VAL A 435 -3.90 -11.52 -11.74
C VAL A 435 -2.79 -10.52 -12.12
N GLY A 436 -2.00 -10.83 -13.15
CA GLY A 436 -0.87 -9.99 -13.55
C GLY A 436 0.03 -9.68 -12.35
N SER A 437 0.39 -8.43 -12.19
CA SER A 437 1.16 -7.92 -11.05
C SER A 437 0.33 -7.74 -9.76
N GLY A 438 -0.91 -8.21 -9.70
CA GLY A 438 -1.79 -8.13 -8.53
C GLY A 438 -2.50 -6.80 -8.35
N ALA A 439 -2.69 -6.01 -9.40
CA ALA A 439 -3.29 -4.67 -9.29
C ALA A 439 -4.71 -4.68 -8.70
N PHE A 440 -5.56 -5.62 -9.12
CA PHE A 440 -6.90 -5.79 -8.57
C PHE A 440 -6.88 -6.36 -7.15
N LEU A 441 -5.97 -7.29 -6.83
CA LEU A 441 -5.84 -7.83 -5.48
C LEU A 441 -5.38 -6.76 -4.48
N VAL A 442 -4.46 -5.88 -4.86
CA VAL A 442 -4.06 -4.74 -4.03
C VAL A 442 -5.21 -3.75 -3.83
N ALA A 443 -6.02 -3.49 -4.85
CA ALA A 443 -7.20 -2.65 -4.72
C ALA A 443 -8.26 -3.31 -3.80
N ALA A 444 -8.49 -4.60 -3.93
CA ALA A 444 -9.38 -5.37 -3.06
C ALA A 444 -8.89 -5.37 -1.60
N LEU A 445 -7.58 -5.55 -1.38
CA LEU A 445 -6.95 -5.44 -0.07
C LEU A 445 -7.27 -4.08 0.57
N LYS A 446 -7.09 -2.98 -0.17
CA LYS A 446 -7.36 -1.62 0.30
C LYS A 446 -8.86 -1.43 0.65
N SER A 447 -9.76 -1.93 -0.18
CA SER A 447 -11.21 -1.84 0.06
C SER A 447 -11.62 -2.59 1.34
N LEU A 448 -11.14 -3.83 1.54
CA LEU A 448 -11.42 -4.61 2.74
C LEU A 448 -10.78 -4.03 4.01
N ILE A 449 -9.56 -3.51 3.93
CA ILE A 449 -8.87 -2.85 5.03
C ILE A 449 -9.71 -1.68 5.57
N ASN A 450 -10.30 -0.87 4.69
CA ASN A 450 -11.12 0.27 5.09
C ASN A 450 -12.30 -0.17 5.96
N VAL A 451 -12.95 -1.28 5.62
CA VAL A 451 -14.05 -1.84 6.41
C VAL A 451 -13.57 -2.33 7.78
N TYR A 452 -12.44 -3.06 7.84
CA TYR A 452 -11.86 -3.50 9.12
C TYR A 452 -11.49 -2.32 10.02
N TYR A 453 -10.85 -1.28 9.46
CA TYR A 453 -10.47 -0.10 10.26
C TYR A 453 -11.66 0.71 10.76
N ALA A 454 -12.76 0.74 10.03
CA ALA A 454 -13.99 1.36 10.53
C ALA A 454 -14.53 0.64 11.78
N VAL A 455 -14.42 -0.70 11.82
CA VAL A 455 -14.78 -1.49 13.01
C VAL A 455 -13.79 -1.26 14.16
N VAL A 456 -12.48 -1.24 13.88
CA VAL A 456 -11.44 -0.90 14.88
C VAL A 456 -11.70 0.48 15.48
N GLY A 457 -11.98 1.47 14.64
CA GLY A 457 -12.29 2.84 15.10
C GLY A 457 -13.50 2.89 16.03
N ARG A 458 -14.54 2.08 15.76
CA ARG A 458 -15.69 1.97 16.67
C ARG A 458 -15.34 1.31 18.01
N ALA A 459 -14.52 0.26 17.98
CA ALA A 459 -14.03 -0.38 19.20
C ALA A 459 -13.21 0.60 20.05
N GLU A 460 -12.39 1.44 19.45
CA GLU A 460 -11.59 2.46 20.15
C GLU A 460 -12.44 3.63 20.69
N LEU A 461 -13.58 3.91 20.09
CA LEU A 461 -14.55 4.87 20.59
C LEU A 461 -15.35 4.37 21.80
N GLY A 462 -15.17 3.13 22.21
CA GLY A 462 -15.93 2.55 23.31
C GLY A 462 -17.40 2.28 22.97
N ALA A 463 -17.69 2.02 21.70
CA ALA A 463 -19.07 1.84 21.24
C ALA A 463 -19.74 0.60 21.85
N SER A 464 -18.97 -0.40 22.30
CA SER A 464 -19.46 -1.62 22.96
C SER A 464 -18.33 -2.37 23.66
N SER A 465 -18.66 -2.95 24.83
CA SER A 465 -17.73 -3.81 25.58
C SER A 465 -17.30 -5.06 24.80
N GLU A 466 -18.14 -5.55 23.89
CA GLU A 466 -17.86 -6.72 23.03
C GLU A 466 -16.86 -6.38 21.92
N LEU A 467 -17.01 -5.21 21.29
CA LEU A 467 -16.04 -4.71 20.32
C LEU A 467 -14.68 -4.41 20.97
N GLU A 468 -14.69 -3.85 22.19
CA GLU A 468 -13.45 -3.66 22.95
C GLU A 468 -12.76 -4.99 23.29
N LYS A 469 -13.52 -6.01 23.69
CA LYS A 469 -12.98 -7.34 23.96
C LYS A 469 -12.39 -7.97 22.70
N TRP A 470 -13.08 -7.85 21.57
CA TRP A 470 -12.58 -8.31 20.27
C TRP A 470 -11.23 -7.65 19.93
N LEU A 471 -11.15 -6.32 20.03
CA LEU A 471 -9.90 -5.60 19.73
C LEU A 471 -8.78 -5.91 20.73
N LYS A 472 -9.12 -6.07 22.04
CA LYS A 472 -8.15 -6.46 23.08
C LYS A 472 -7.60 -7.87 22.86
N ALA A 473 -8.43 -8.81 22.38
CA ALA A 473 -7.99 -10.16 22.04
C ALA A 473 -6.97 -10.12 20.89
N ILE A 474 -7.26 -9.36 19.82
CA ILE A 474 -6.31 -9.20 18.71
C ILE A 474 -4.99 -8.59 19.21
N ARG A 475 -5.03 -7.50 19.99
CA ARG A 475 -3.83 -6.82 20.52
C ARG A 475 -3.01 -7.68 21.48
N LYS A 476 -3.63 -8.67 22.14
CA LYS A 476 -2.94 -9.63 23.00
C LYS A 476 -2.10 -10.62 22.20
N ASP A 477 -2.65 -11.10 21.09
CA ASP A 477 -2.06 -12.18 20.31
C ASP A 477 -1.19 -11.65 19.16
N HIS A 478 -1.42 -10.40 18.72
CA HIS A 478 -0.75 -9.75 17.60
C HIS A 478 -0.24 -8.34 17.97
N PRO A 479 1.07 -8.10 17.89
CA PRO A 479 1.67 -6.79 18.23
C PRO A 479 1.14 -5.66 17.31
N SER A 480 0.85 -5.97 16.05
CA SER A 480 0.31 -5.02 15.08
C SER A 480 -1.07 -5.44 14.58
N VAL A 481 -2.11 -4.68 14.97
CA VAL A 481 -3.49 -4.87 14.47
C VAL A 481 -3.55 -4.73 12.95
N GLY A 482 -2.81 -3.77 12.39
CA GLY A 482 -2.75 -3.56 10.94
C GLY A 482 -2.15 -4.74 10.20
N TYR A 483 -1.08 -5.34 10.74
CA TYR A 483 -0.49 -6.55 10.18
C TYR A 483 -1.47 -7.74 10.22
N TYR A 484 -2.10 -7.97 11.38
CA TYR A 484 -3.12 -9.01 11.56
C TYR A 484 -4.24 -8.89 10.53
N ILE A 485 -4.82 -7.70 10.37
CA ILE A 485 -5.90 -7.46 9.41
C ILE A 485 -5.44 -7.78 7.98
N LYS A 486 -4.31 -7.25 7.56
CA LYS A 486 -3.80 -7.48 6.21
C LYS A 486 -3.44 -8.94 5.97
N ARG A 487 -2.80 -9.60 6.94
CA ARG A 487 -2.52 -11.03 6.88
C ARG A 487 -3.80 -11.83 6.66
N ARG A 488 -4.83 -11.57 7.46
CA ARG A 488 -6.13 -12.24 7.35
C ARG A 488 -6.76 -12.05 5.97
N ILE A 489 -6.80 -10.82 5.47
CA ILE A 489 -7.34 -10.54 4.12
C ILE A 489 -6.54 -11.29 3.05
N VAL A 490 -5.23 -11.25 3.11
CA VAL A 490 -4.36 -11.89 2.11
C VAL A 490 -4.51 -13.41 2.11
N THR A 491 -4.66 -14.04 3.30
CA THR A 491 -4.80 -15.50 3.40
C THR A 491 -6.21 -16.00 3.13
N ASP A 492 -7.22 -15.29 3.61
CA ASP A 492 -8.59 -15.79 3.63
C ASP A 492 -9.40 -15.33 2.41
N ASN A 493 -9.09 -14.12 1.89
CA ASN A 493 -9.94 -13.49 0.90
C ASN A 493 -9.35 -13.46 -0.52
N LEU A 494 -8.02 -13.31 -0.67
CA LEU A 494 -7.41 -12.99 -1.96
C LEU A 494 -6.84 -14.21 -2.67
N HIS A 495 -7.27 -14.42 -3.91
CA HIS A 495 -6.80 -15.49 -4.77
C HIS A 495 -6.50 -14.95 -6.18
N GLY A 496 -5.47 -15.50 -6.83
CA GLY A 496 -5.07 -15.07 -8.16
C GLY A 496 -4.47 -16.20 -8.98
N VAL A 497 -4.70 -16.16 -10.28
CA VAL A 497 -4.07 -17.06 -11.24
C VAL A 497 -3.52 -16.22 -12.38
N ASP A 498 -2.31 -16.53 -12.84
CA ASP A 498 -1.76 -15.95 -14.06
C ASP A 498 -0.96 -16.99 -14.83
N ILE A 499 -0.97 -16.89 -16.17
CA ILE A 499 -0.18 -17.77 -17.02
C ILE A 499 1.33 -17.53 -16.88
N MET A 500 1.70 -16.37 -16.35
CA MET A 500 3.08 -15.97 -16.12
C MET A 500 3.48 -16.16 -14.66
N GLU A 501 4.47 -17.02 -14.44
CA GLU A 501 5.05 -17.27 -13.13
C GLU A 501 5.61 -15.98 -12.51
N GLU A 502 6.27 -15.14 -13.32
CA GLU A 502 6.83 -13.86 -12.91
C GLU A 502 5.76 -12.86 -12.43
N ALA A 503 4.58 -12.89 -13.04
CA ALA A 503 3.45 -12.07 -12.61
C ALA A 503 3.02 -12.45 -11.20
N CYS A 504 2.85 -13.74 -10.94
CA CYS A 504 2.48 -14.28 -9.63
C CYS A 504 3.50 -13.88 -8.55
N GLU A 505 4.80 -13.97 -8.86
CA GLU A 505 5.87 -13.57 -7.93
C GLU A 505 5.79 -12.07 -7.57
N ILE A 506 5.53 -11.20 -8.54
CA ILE A 506 5.34 -9.76 -8.29
C ILE A 506 4.07 -9.49 -7.48
N ALA A 507 2.98 -10.19 -7.77
CA ALA A 507 1.73 -10.06 -7.02
C ALA A 507 1.94 -10.44 -5.54
N LYS A 508 2.61 -11.56 -5.27
CA LYS A 508 2.99 -11.98 -3.91
C LYS A 508 3.86 -10.93 -3.22
N LEU A 509 4.90 -10.44 -3.91
CA LEU A 509 5.82 -9.43 -3.39
C LEU A 509 5.09 -8.15 -2.96
N ARG A 510 4.16 -7.64 -3.79
CA ARG A 510 3.36 -6.45 -3.47
C ARG A 510 2.47 -6.66 -2.25
N LEU A 511 1.82 -7.82 -2.13
CA LEU A 511 1.01 -8.15 -0.96
C LEU A 511 1.87 -8.25 0.31
N PHE A 512 3.05 -8.85 0.24
CA PHE A 512 3.99 -8.92 1.36
C PHE A 512 4.48 -7.52 1.78
N LEU A 513 4.84 -6.67 0.82
CA LEU A 513 5.23 -5.28 1.13
C LEU A 513 4.08 -4.52 1.78
N ALA A 514 2.85 -4.68 1.31
CA ALA A 514 1.68 -4.07 1.92
C ALA A 514 1.45 -4.53 3.37
N MET A 515 1.77 -5.80 3.70
CA MET A 515 1.71 -6.31 5.08
C MET A 515 2.80 -5.70 5.95
N VAL A 516 4.06 -5.73 5.49
CA VAL A 516 5.23 -5.19 6.21
C VAL A 516 5.09 -3.68 6.45
N ALA A 517 4.43 -2.96 5.54
CA ALA A 517 4.14 -1.53 5.70
C ALA A 517 3.40 -1.19 7.00
N SER A 518 2.56 -2.10 7.50
CA SER A 518 1.73 -1.89 8.71
C SER A 518 2.51 -2.00 10.03
N VAL A 519 3.73 -2.50 9.99
CA VAL A 519 4.54 -2.75 11.19
C VAL A 519 5.46 -1.56 11.43
N ARG A 520 5.48 -1.03 12.66
CA ARG A 520 6.32 0.13 13.01
C ARG A 520 7.71 -0.27 13.50
N LYS A 521 7.81 -1.37 14.24
CA LYS A 521 9.06 -1.85 14.83
C LYS A 521 9.33 -3.27 14.34
N VAL A 522 10.59 -3.61 14.17
CA VAL A 522 10.99 -4.95 13.69
C VAL A 522 10.55 -6.07 14.64
N GLU A 523 10.48 -5.78 15.94
CA GLU A 523 10.04 -6.72 16.97
C GLU A 523 8.55 -7.10 16.83
N ASP A 524 7.75 -6.23 16.22
CA ASP A 524 6.33 -6.43 15.97
C ASP A 524 6.06 -7.18 14.64
N LEU A 525 7.11 -7.48 13.87
CA LEU A 525 6.99 -8.16 12.59
C LEU A 525 6.79 -9.67 12.80
N GLU A 526 5.61 -10.14 12.49
CA GLU A 526 5.31 -11.57 12.45
C GLU A 526 5.78 -12.18 11.12
N PRO A 527 6.07 -13.51 11.07
CA PRO A 527 6.38 -14.20 9.85
C PRO A 527 5.30 -14.02 8.78
N LEU A 528 5.73 -13.83 7.53
CA LEU A 528 4.81 -13.73 6.40
C LEU A 528 4.05 -15.06 6.22
N PRO A 529 2.76 -15.03 5.85
CA PRO A 529 2.00 -16.23 5.59
C PRO A 529 2.49 -16.92 4.30
N ASN A 530 2.30 -18.23 4.21
CA ASN A 530 2.42 -18.90 2.94
C ASN A 530 1.16 -18.63 2.10
N ILE A 531 1.33 -17.97 0.95
CA ILE A 531 0.27 -17.65 -0.01
C ILE A 531 0.49 -18.34 -1.37
N ASP A 532 1.32 -19.37 -1.41
CA ASP A 532 1.63 -20.09 -2.66
C ASP A 532 0.39 -20.78 -3.23
N PHE A 533 -0.56 -21.16 -2.38
CA PHE A 533 -1.85 -21.71 -2.81
C PHE A 533 -2.91 -20.66 -3.12
N ASN A 534 -2.68 -19.40 -2.73
CA ASN A 534 -3.57 -18.30 -3.03
C ASN A 534 -3.27 -17.68 -4.40
N ILE A 535 -1.99 -17.59 -4.77
CA ILE A 535 -1.55 -17.01 -6.03
C ILE A 535 -0.71 -18.03 -6.79
N LEU A 536 -1.28 -18.55 -7.86
CA LEU A 536 -0.76 -19.70 -8.58
C LEU A 536 -0.43 -19.36 -10.03
N PRO A 537 0.71 -19.81 -10.56
CA PRO A 537 0.94 -19.79 -12.00
C PRO A 537 0.09 -20.89 -12.67
N GLY A 538 -0.66 -20.49 -13.72
CA GLY A 538 -1.50 -21.43 -14.44
C GLY A 538 -2.36 -20.76 -15.50
N ASN A 539 -2.97 -21.56 -16.36
CA ASN A 539 -3.91 -21.07 -17.34
C ASN A 539 -5.35 -21.23 -16.81
N SER A 540 -5.97 -20.13 -16.43
CA SER A 540 -7.33 -20.10 -15.88
C SER A 540 -8.43 -20.54 -16.85
N LEU A 541 -8.13 -20.60 -18.16
CA LEU A 541 -9.07 -21.07 -19.19
C LEU A 541 -8.98 -22.57 -19.45
N VAL A 542 -7.96 -23.24 -18.90
CA VAL A 542 -7.77 -24.69 -19.05
C VAL A 542 -8.05 -25.35 -17.72
N GLY A 543 -9.04 -26.22 -17.70
CA GLY A 543 -9.41 -26.96 -16.49
C GLY A 543 -10.65 -27.83 -16.69
N LEU A 544 -11.01 -28.55 -15.64
CA LEU A 544 -12.21 -29.37 -15.64
C LEU A 544 -13.44 -28.46 -15.50
N MET A 545 -14.31 -28.48 -16.51
CA MET A 545 -15.58 -27.75 -16.44
C MET A 545 -16.58 -28.36 -15.44
N ARG A 546 -16.40 -29.66 -15.14
CA ARG A 546 -17.15 -30.40 -14.09
C ARG A 546 -16.19 -31.42 -13.46
N VAL A 547 -16.23 -31.51 -12.15
CA VAL A 547 -15.58 -32.59 -11.38
C VAL A 547 -16.69 -33.51 -10.91
N ASP A 548 -16.66 -34.79 -11.36
CA ASP A 548 -17.41 -35.82 -10.71
C ASP A 548 -16.66 -36.23 -9.44
N GLU A 549 -17.19 -35.86 -8.28
CA GLU A 549 -16.56 -36.11 -6.98
C GLU A 549 -16.30 -37.61 -6.76
N HIS A 550 -17.18 -38.47 -7.28
CA HIS A 550 -17.06 -39.92 -7.12
C HIS A 550 -15.92 -40.50 -7.97
N GLU A 551 -15.77 -40.05 -9.23
CA GLU A 551 -14.64 -40.44 -10.09
C GLU A 551 -13.32 -39.88 -9.62
N PHE A 552 -13.32 -38.65 -9.10
CA PHE A 552 -12.11 -37.99 -8.60
C PHE A 552 -11.56 -38.72 -7.36
N ASN A 553 -12.42 -39.06 -6.41
CA ASN A 553 -12.03 -39.75 -5.18
C ASN A 553 -11.67 -41.23 -5.41
N THR A 554 -12.21 -41.89 -6.42
CA THR A 554 -11.87 -43.30 -6.75
C THR A 554 -10.56 -43.44 -7.50
N LYS A 555 -10.04 -42.39 -8.14
CA LYS A 555 -8.72 -42.42 -8.85
C LYS A 555 -7.54 -42.05 -7.95
N GLN A 556 -7.74 -41.68 -6.69
CA GLN A 556 -6.68 -41.41 -5.71
C GLN A 556 -6.40 -42.58 -4.76
N ASN A 557 -7.06 -43.75 -4.92
CA ASN A 557 -6.79 -44.98 -4.17
C ASN A 557 -6.07 -46.01 -5.06
#